data_c94f447f59a765738d4ab65a0c85741b
#
_entry.id   c94f447f59a765738d4ab65a0c85741b
#
_cell.length_a   1.000
_cell.length_b   1.000
_cell.length_c   1.000
_cell.angle_alpha   90.00
_cell.angle_beta   90.00
_cell.angle_gamma   90.00
#
_symmetry.space_group_name_H-M   'P 1'
#
loop_
_entity.id
_entity.type
_entity.pdbx_description
1 polymer ?
#
loop_
_entity_poly.entity_id
_entity_poly.type
_entity_poly.pdbx_seq_one_letter_code
_entity_poly.pdbx_strand_id
1 'polypeptide(L)'
;MDENDVPWQNPDQFLYHVMSYAECPPHIRTDLFGQHQNLKWAGNIPSLDMPHHLKSNEWCRFREGVTIGPAKPSHLASRTTEKKQWTYVKCGLPYPVKVPLHIEPFMRVTLKFATEDEPTSWPHLSEQQCEALQVDAVAPSTAREEEGYYWGYTVRRATSLSDVHISCDYPDGYDFSIGTSERGATLDAILPDALAPRSRVKAHGVEQLPPTFDHLLIVFGGVAGLEPAVASDPEFKSKGLTKETAHEAFDAWVNLVQGQGSRTIRTEEAVDFGLFGLKAYVDSMYK
;
A
#
# COMPACT_ATOMS: atom_id res chain seq x y z
N MET A 1 -2.94 -12.78 -16.12
CA MET A 1 -2.46 -13.55 -14.94
C MET A 1 -2.51 -15.01 -15.34
N ASP A 2 -1.44 -15.74 -15.13
CA ASP A 2 -1.38 -17.15 -15.51
C ASP A 2 -2.17 -17.96 -14.46
N GLU A 3 -3.30 -18.57 -14.85
CA GLU A 3 -4.19 -19.32 -13.95
C GLU A 3 -3.50 -20.54 -13.31
N ASN A 4 -2.33 -20.93 -13.82
CA ASN A 4 -1.56 -22.09 -13.38
C ASN A 4 -0.42 -21.78 -12.40
N ASP A 5 -0.20 -20.50 -12.06
CA ASP A 5 0.82 -20.12 -11.10
C ASP A 5 0.47 -20.62 -9.68
N VAL A 6 1.31 -21.52 -9.17
CA VAL A 6 1.18 -22.02 -7.79
C VAL A 6 2.11 -21.26 -6.84
N PRO A 7 1.72 -21.06 -5.57
CA PRO A 7 2.46 -20.21 -4.63
C PRO A 7 3.94 -20.52 -4.47
N TRP A 8 4.31 -21.79 -4.51
CA TRP A 8 5.71 -22.25 -4.35
C TRP A 8 6.56 -22.07 -5.62
N GLN A 9 5.96 -21.85 -6.78
CA GLN A 9 6.69 -21.57 -8.02
C GLN A 9 6.93 -20.09 -8.22
N ASN A 10 6.02 -19.25 -7.72
CA ASN A 10 6.08 -17.81 -7.87
C ASN A 10 5.65 -17.10 -6.56
N PRO A 11 6.50 -17.13 -5.52
CA PRO A 11 6.12 -16.63 -4.18
C PRO A 11 5.89 -15.12 -4.14
N ASP A 12 6.58 -14.34 -4.96
CA ASP A 12 6.36 -12.89 -5.07
C ASP A 12 4.99 -12.57 -5.69
N GLN A 13 4.58 -13.33 -6.72
CA GLN A 13 3.24 -13.24 -7.30
C GLN A 13 2.16 -13.63 -6.28
N PHE A 14 2.42 -14.64 -5.47
CA PHE A 14 1.52 -15.04 -4.40
C PHE A 14 1.34 -13.92 -3.38
N LEU A 15 2.43 -13.33 -2.89
CA LEU A 15 2.39 -12.21 -1.95
C LEU A 15 1.68 -10.99 -2.55
N TYR A 16 1.98 -10.65 -3.80
CA TYR A 16 1.30 -9.57 -4.52
C TYR A 16 -0.22 -9.77 -4.54
N HIS A 17 -0.69 -10.97 -4.90
CA HIS A 17 -2.12 -11.28 -4.94
C HIS A 17 -2.77 -11.19 -3.55
N VAL A 18 -2.16 -11.80 -2.54
CA VAL A 18 -2.72 -11.86 -1.19
C VAL A 18 -2.75 -10.49 -0.54
N MET A 19 -1.68 -9.72 -0.66
CA MET A 19 -1.60 -8.36 -0.10
C MET A 19 -2.56 -7.40 -0.81
N SER A 20 -2.62 -7.45 -2.15
CA SER A 20 -3.57 -6.62 -2.93
C SER A 20 -5.03 -6.97 -2.62
N TYR A 21 -5.33 -8.26 -2.45
CA TYR A 21 -6.66 -8.72 -2.07
C TYR A 21 -7.04 -8.30 -0.64
N ALA A 22 -6.10 -8.39 0.30
CA ALA A 22 -6.32 -7.99 1.69
C ALA A 22 -6.61 -6.48 1.82
N GLU A 23 -5.85 -5.66 1.08
CA GLU A 23 -6.01 -4.19 1.04
C GLU A 23 -7.32 -3.77 0.36
N CYS A 24 -7.78 -4.50 -0.65
CA CYS A 24 -8.99 -4.16 -1.39
C CYS A 24 -10.25 -4.26 -0.51
N PRO A 25 -11.14 -3.25 -0.50
CA PRO A 25 -12.38 -3.30 0.25
C PRO A 25 -13.27 -4.50 -0.14
N PRO A 26 -13.87 -5.19 0.85
CA PRO A 26 -14.60 -6.44 0.60
C PRO A 26 -15.71 -6.34 -0.46
N HIS A 27 -16.38 -5.20 -0.55
CA HIS A 27 -17.54 -5.01 -1.44
C HIS A 27 -17.18 -4.90 -2.94
N ILE A 28 -15.89 -4.69 -3.28
CA ILE A 28 -15.42 -4.62 -4.68
C ILE A 28 -14.45 -5.75 -5.04
N ARG A 29 -14.08 -6.62 -4.10
CA ARG A 29 -13.13 -7.72 -4.34
C ARG A 29 -13.56 -8.64 -5.47
N THR A 30 -14.82 -9.02 -5.51
CA THR A 30 -15.35 -9.93 -6.54
C THR A 30 -15.34 -9.34 -7.93
N ASP A 31 -15.36 -8.02 -8.06
CA ASP A 31 -15.36 -7.33 -9.35
C ASP A 31 -13.93 -7.11 -9.87
N LEU A 32 -12.94 -6.99 -8.98
CA LEU A 32 -11.54 -6.70 -9.31
C LEU A 32 -10.66 -7.95 -9.35
N PHE A 33 -10.97 -8.96 -8.54
CA PHE A 33 -10.19 -10.19 -8.46
C PHE A 33 -11.00 -11.36 -9.00
N GLY A 34 -10.47 -11.99 -10.05
CA GLY A 34 -10.99 -13.27 -10.56
C GLY A 34 -10.67 -14.44 -9.61
N GLN A 35 -11.17 -15.61 -9.95
CA GLN A 35 -10.77 -16.85 -9.26
C GLN A 35 -9.33 -17.17 -9.61
N HIS A 36 -8.46 -17.27 -8.59
CA HIS A 36 -7.06 -17.63 -8.75
C HIS A 36 -6.61 -18.56 -7.61
N GLN A 37 -5.71 -19.50 -7.88
CA GLN A 37 -5.23 -20.46 -6.86
C GLN A 37 -4.60 -19.78 -5.66
N ASN A 38 -3.87 -18.68 -5.85
CA ASN A 38 -3.27 -17.89 -4.78
C ASN A 38 -4.30 -17.31 -3.80
N LEU A 39 -5.54 -17.11 -4.26
CA LEU A 39 -6.62 -16.53 -3.45
C LEU A 39 -7.57 -17.60 -2.88
N LYS A 40 -7.32 -18.90 -3.14
CA LYS A 40 -8.18 -19.99 -2.67
C LYS A 40 -8.46 -19.94 -1.17
N TRP A 41 -7.48 -19.50 -0.38
CA TRP A 41 -7.55 -19.44 1.08
C TRP A 41 -7.59 -18.00 1.60
N ALA A 42 -7.67 -17.01 0.72
CA ALA A 42 -7.69 -15.59 1.12
C ALA A 42 -8.89 -15.23 2.02
N GLY A 43 -10.01 -15.94 1.89
CA GLY A 43 -11.17 -15.77 2.78
C GLY A 43 -10.93 -16.17 4.24
N ASN A 44 -9.86 -16.94 4.53
CA ASN A 44 -9.47 -17.31 5.89
C ASN A 44 -8.55 -16.28 6.55
N ILE A 45 -8.05 -15.30 5.78
CA ILE A 45 -7.26 -14.20 6.31
C ILE A 45 -8.22 -13.23 7.01
N PRO A 46 -7.92 -12.78 8.24
CA PRO A 46 -8.73 -11.78 8.92
C PRO A 46 -8.91 -10.54 8.05
N SER A 47 -10.13 -9.99 8.04
CA SER A 47 -10.38 -8.71 7.36
C SER A 47 -9.57 -7.61 8.01
N LEU A 48 -8.92 -6.79 7.20
CA LEU A 48 -8.26 -5.59 7.69
C LEU A 48 -9.32 -4.56 8.09
N ASP A 49 -9.17 -3.98 9.26
CA ASP A 49 -10.03 -2.89 9.75
C ASP A 49 -9.41 -1.55 9.35
N MET A 50 -9.65 -1.16 8.11
CA MET A 50 -9.13 0.08 7.51
C MET A 50 -10.27 1.07 7.26
N PRO A 51 -10.03 2.39 7.30
CA PRO A 51 -11.05 3.40 7.06
C PRO A 51 -11.83 3.24 5.76
N HIS A 52 -11.20 2.71 4.70
CA HIS A 52 -11.87 2.44 3.43
C HIS A 52 -12.58 1.08 3.34
N HIS A 53 -12.49 0.23 4.37
CA HIS A 53 -13.22 -1.04 4.50
C HIS A 53 -14.56 -0.87 5.22
N LEU A 54 -15.37 0.03 4.71
CA LEU A 54 -16.67 0.39 5.31
C LEU A 54 -17.60 -0.81 5.42
N LYS A 55 -18.28 -0.93 6.56
CA LYS A 55 -19.40 -1.85 6.75
C LYS A 55 -20.63 -1.33 6.01
N SER A 56 -21.61 -2.19 5.81
CA SER A 56 -22.83 -1.87 5.05
C SER A 56 -23.68 -0.74 5.67
N ASN A 57 -23.50 -0.49 6.97
CA ASN A 57 -24.21 0.53 7.75
C ASN A 57 -23.33 1.72 8.15
N GLU A 58 -22.09 1.79 7.65
CA GLU A 58 -21.19 2.89 7.90
C GLU A 58 -21.24 3.90 6.75
N TRP A 59 -21.42 5.17 7.10
CA TRP A 59 -21.28 6.26 6.15
C TRP A 59 -19.89 6.86 6.28
N CYS A 60 -19.29 7.17 5.15
CA CYS A 60 -18.08 7.95 5.04
C CYS A 60 -18.18 8.79 3.77
N ARG A 61 -17.70 10.02 3.84
CA ARG A 61 -17.62 10.93 2.70
C ARG A 61 -16.76 10.38 1.57
N PHE A 62 -15.77 9.55 1.91
CA PHE A 62 -14.93 8.85 0.93
C PHE A 62 -15.34 7.38 0.85
N ARG A 63 -15.37 6.82 -0.36
CA ARG A 63 -15.63 5.39 -0.60
C ARG A 63 -14.82 4.89 -1.77
N GLU A 64 -14.34 3.66 -1.65
CA GLU A 64 -13.78 2.94 -2.78
C GLU A 64 -14.89 2.32 -3.62
N GLY A 65 -14.73 2.36 -4.93
CA GLY A 65 -15.67 1.78 -5.86
C GLY A 65 -15.00 1.13 -7.07
N VAL A 66 -15.80 0.41 -7.82
CA VAL A 66 -15.42 -0.15 -9.12
C VAL A 66 -16.35 0.35 -10.20
N THR A 67 -15.79 0.79 -11.31
CA THR A 67 -16.53 1.29 -12.46
C THR A 67 -17.20 0.15 -13.21
N ILE A 68 -18.47 0.33 -13.59
CA ILE A 68 -19.24 -0.63 -14.39
C ILE A 68 -19.57 -0.09 -15.79
N GLY A 69 -19.04 1.08 -16.13
CA GLY A 69 -19.19 1.73 -17.42
C GLY A 69 -20.39 2.65 -17.51
N PRO A 70 -20.62 3.24 -18.70
CA PRO A 70 -21.64 4.25 -18.92
C PRO A 70 -23.06 3.67 -19.10
N ALA A 71 -23.20 2.35 -19.14
CA ALA A 71 -24.50 1.69 -19.27
C ALA A 71 -25.02 1.26 -17.90
N LYS A 72 -26.30 1.62 -17.59
CA LYS A 72 -26.98 0.96 -16.49
C LYS A 72 -26.95 -0.56 -16.71
N PRO A 73 -26.62 -1.34 -15.68
CA PRO A 73 -26.90 -2.76 -15.75
C PRO A 73 -28.41 -2.93 -15.73
N SER A 74 -28.97 -3.34 -16.87
CA SER A 74 -30.34 -3.78 -17.10
C SER A 74 -31.44 -2.75 -17.40
N HIS A 75 -32.31 -3.15 -18.32
CA HIS A 75 -33.72 -2.90 -18.63
C HIS A 75 -34.18 -1.52 -19.13
N LEU A 76 -33.44 -0.44 -18.98
CA LEU A 76 -33.82 0.90 -19.49
C LEU A 76 -32.74 1.51 -20.39
N ALA A 77 -32.29 0.79 -21.41
CA ALA A 77 -31.44 1.36 -22.45
C ALA A 77 -32.25 2.32 -23.32
N SER A 78 -32.29 3.58 -22.94
CA SER A 78 -32.71 4.65 -23.86
C SER A 78 -31.64 4.77 -24.96
N ARG A 79 -32.07 4.65 -26.21
CA ARG A 79 -31.27 4.83 -27.43
C ARG A 79 -30.89 6.30 -27.61
N THR A 80 -30.00 6.86 -26.83
CA THR A 80 -29.45 8.18 -27.08
C THR A 80 -28.00 8.07 -27.45
N THR A 81 -27.67 8.57 -28.63
CA THR A 81 -26.33 8.64 -29.25
C THR A 81 -25.47 9.78 -28.71
N GLU A 82 -25.79 10.35 -27.58
CA GLU A 82 -24.91 11.32 -26.90
C GLU A 82 -23.71 10.65 -26.31
N LYS A 83 -22.53 11.22 -26.52
CA LYS A 83 -21.29 10.80 -25.82
C LYS A 83 -21.56 10.90 -24.33
N LYS A 84 -21.75 9.76 -23.70
CA LYS A 84 -22.04 9.68 -22.26
C LYS A 84 -20.82 10.17 -21.48
N GLN A 85 -20.97 11.31 -20.80
CA GLN A 85 -19.93 11.95 -20.01
C GLN A 85 -19.94 11.48 -18.56
N TRP A 86 -20.48 10.31 -18.25
CA TRP A 86 -20.57 9.78 -16.89
C TRP A 86 -20.31 8.29 -16.85
N THR A 87 -19.96 7.82 -15.67
CA THR A 87 -19.74 6.42 -15.38
C THR A 87 -20.50 6.00 -14.14
N TYR A 88 -21.12 4.83 -14.17
CA TYR A 88 -21.69 4.22 -12.97
C TYR A 88 -20.61 3.50 -12.19
N VAL A 89 -20.63 3.66 -10.84
CA VAL A 89 -19.65 3.10 -9.93
C VAL A 89 -20.36 2.36 -8.80
N LYS A 90 -19.99 1.09 -8.62
CA LYS A 90 -20.40 0.26 -7.49
C LYS A 90 -19.46 0.54 -6.32
N CYS A 91 -19.95 1.08 -5.21
CA CYS A 91 -19.14 1.55 -4.07
C CYS A 91 -19.67 1.09 -2.70
N GLY A 92 -20.32 -0.07 -2.65
CA GLY A 92 -20.88 -0.62 -1.42
C GLY A 92 -22.21 -0.01 -0.97
N LEU A 93 -22.79 0.89 -1.77
CA LEU A 93 -24.16 1.36 -1.61
C LEU A 93 -25.16 0.36 -2.23
N PRO A 94 -26.46 0.41 -1.86
CA PRO A 94 -27.46 -0.49 -2.41
C PRO A 94 -27.55 -0.46 -3.94
N TYR A 95 -27.30 0.69 -4.55
CA TYR A 95 -27.28 0.90 -6.00
C TYR A 95 -26.03 1.69 -6.41
N PRO A 96 -25.56 1.53 -7.66
CA PRO A 96 -24.45 2.30 -8.19
C PRO A 96 -24.71 3.80 -8.17
N VAL A 97 -23.65 4.57 -7.92
CA VAL A 97 -23.66 6.02 -8.04
C VAL A 97 -23.20 6.48 -9.42
N LYS A 98 -23.51 7.70 -9.78
CA LYS A 98 -23.18 8.29 -11.08
C LYS A 98 -22.08 9.34 -10.93
N VAL A 99 -20.94 9.09 -11.55
CA VAL A 99 -19.79 10.01 -11.55
C VAL A 99 -19.79 10.81 -12.86
N PRO A 100 -19.65 12.15 -12.84
CA PRO A 100 -19.67 13.00 -14.04
C PRO A 100 -18.34 12.96 -14.81
N LEU A 101 -17.80 11.78 -15.02
CA LEU A 101 -16.54 11.52 -15.73
C LEU A 101 -16.65 10.21 -16.49
N HIS A 102 -16.06 10.14 -17.70
CA HIS A 102 -15.91 8.88 -18.41
C HIS A 102 -14.68 8.12 -17.90
N ILE A 103 -14.91 6.95 -17.33
CA ILE A 103 -13.85 6.04 -16.86
C ILE A 103 -14.14 4.66 -17.45
N GLU A 104 -13.10 3.97 -17.88
CA GLU A 104 -13.21 2.60 -18.40
C GLU A 104 -13.81 1.66 -17.35
N PRO A 105 -14.54 0.60 -17.76
CA PRO A 105 -15.08 -0.40 -16.84
C PRO A 105 -14.00 -1.15 -16.08
N PHE A 106 -14.36 -1.67 -14.92
CA PHE A 106 -13.49 -2.47 -14.03
C PHE A 106 -12.27 -1.74 -13.48
N MET A 107 -12.32 -0.41 -13.43
CA MET A 107 -11.31 0.39 -12.77
C MET A 107 -11.72 0.64 -11.31
N ARG A 108 -10.77 0.48 -10.38
CA ARG A 108 -10.94 0.92 -9.01
C ARG A 108 -10.84 2.44 -8.95
N VAL A 109 -11.73 3.08 -8.22
CA VAL A 109 -11.77 4.54 -8.06
C VAL A 109 -12.10 4.92 -6.62
N THR A 110 -11.46 5.97 -6.14
CA THR A 110 -11.84 6.62 -4.89
C THR A 110 -12.87 7.69 -5.17
N LEU A 111 -13.98 7.63 -4.46
CA LEU A 111 -15.10 8.55 -4.58
C LEU A 111 -15.14 9.49 -3.39
N LYS A 112 -15.44 10.76 -3.66
CA LYS A 112 -15.71 11.79 -2.65
C LYS A 112 -17.14 12.30 -2.83
N PHE A 113 -17.95 12.15 -1.78
CA PHE A 113 -19.32 12.67 -1.73
C PHE A 113 -19.32 14.13 -1.30
N ALA A 114 -20.27 14.91 -1.84
CA ALA A 114 -20.39 16.33 -1.53
C ALA A 114 -20.77 16.57 -0.05
N THR A 115 -21.49 15.64 0.56
CA THR A 115 -21.96 15.73 1.95
C THR A 115 -21.13 14.86 2.89
N GLU A 116 -20.78 15.39 4.05
CA GLU A 116 -20.15 14.65 5.15
C GLU A 116 -21.17 13.80 5.90
N ASP A 117 -22.37 14.36 6.09
CA ASP A 117 -23.45 13.71 6.78
C ASP A 117 -24.09 12.60 5.94
N GLU A 118 -24.57 11.57 6.63
CA GLU A 118 -25.32 10.48 6.00
C GLU A 118 -26.64 10.99 5.39
N PRO A 119 -27.02 10.47 4.20
CA PRO A 119 -28.32 10.78 3.61
C PRO A 119 -29.50 10.39 4.52
N THR A 120 -30.58 11.17 4.51
CA THR A 120 -31.73 10.99 5.40
C THR A 120 -32.33 9.58 5.38
N SER A 121 -32.20 8.84 4.26
CA SER A 121 -32.71 7.47 4.11
C SER A 121 -31.66 6.40 4.33
N TRP A 122 -30.48 6.76 4.79
CA TRP A 122 -29.40 5.83 5.06
C TRP A 122 -29.79 4.78 6.12
N PRO A 123 -29.46 3.50 6.00
CA PRO A 123 -28.72 2.88 4.92
C PRO A 123 -29.60 2.38 3.74
N HIS A 124 -30.88 2.66 3.73
CA HIS A 124 -31.89 2.12 2.78
C HIS A 124 -32.18 3.09 1.62
N LEU A 125 -31.13 3.44 0.87
CA LEU A 125 -31.25 4.32 -0.29
C LEU A 125 -31.93 3.60 -1.47
N SER A 126 -32.88 4.28 -2.12
CA SER A 126 -33.43 3.85 -3.41
C SER A 126 -32.43 4.12 -4.56
N GLU A 127 -32.67 3.52 -5.73
CA GLU A 127 -31.86 3.76 -6.93
C GLU A 127 -31.80 5.24 -7.30
N GLN A 128 -32.96 5.92 -7.27
CA GLN A 128 -33.04 7.36 -7.57
C GLN A 128 -32.24 8.20 -6.58
N GLN A 129 -32.25 7.83 -5.31
CA GLN A 129 -31.46 8.53 -4.29
C GLN A 129 -29.96 8.31 -4.49
N CYS A 130 -29.51 7.08 -4.80
CA CYS A 130 -28.10 6.82 -5.10
C CYS A 130 -27.64 7.59 -6.36
N GLU A 131 -28.46 7.67 -7.42
CA GLU A 131 -28.14 8.44 -8.61
C GLU A 131 -28.12 9.96 -8.40
N ALA A 132 -28.89 10.44 -7.41
CA ALA A 132 -28.94 11.87 -7.08
C ALA A 132 -27.79 12.32 -6.17
N LEU A 133 -27.03 11.39 -5.61
CA LEU A 133 -25.85 11.74 -4.80
C LEU A 133 -24.82 12.45 -5.67
N GLN A 134 -24.37 13.61 -5.21
CA GLN A 134 -23.29 14.32 -5.86
C GLN A 134 -21.97 13.69 -5.41
N VAL A 135 -21.20 13.18 -6.37
CA VAL A 135 -19.99 12.43 -6.12
C VAL A 135 -18.97 12.67 -7.23
N ASP A 136 -17.73 12.84 -6.84
CA ASP A 136 -16.58 13.01 -7.73
C ASP A 136 -15.59 11.85 -7.56
N ALA A 137 -14.91 11.48 -8.65
CA ALA A 137 -13.74 10.61 -8.58
C ALA A 137 -12.52 11.46 -8.24
N VAL A 138 -11.78 11.04 -7.21
CA VAL A 138 -10.62 11.76 -6.68
C VAL A 138 -9.40 10.85 -6.58
N ALA A 139 -8.22 11.43 -6.37
CA ALA A 139 -7.04 10.65 -6.04
C ALA A 139 -7.20 9.96 -4.67
N PRO A 140 -6.67 8.73 -4.47
CA PRO A 140 -6.71 8.07 -3.17
C PRO A 140 -6.05 8.88 -2.03
N SER A 141 -5.05 9.72 -2.36
CA SER A 141 -4.39 10.63 -1.40
C SER A 141 -5.33 11.69 -0.82
N THR A 142 -6.38 12.07 -1.55
CA THR A 142 -7.32 13.12 -1.12
C THR A 142 -7.98 12.82 0.23
N ALA A 143 -8.29 11.55 0.50
CA ALA A 143 -8.88 11.16 1.79
C ALA A 143 -7.92 11.39 2.96
N ARG A 144 -6.60 11.22 2.73
CA ARG A 144 -5.57 11.53 3.73
C ARG A 144 -5.36 13.03 3.88
N GLU A 145 -5.26 13.74 2.76
CA GLU A 145 -4.95 15.17 2.73
C GLU A 145 -6.06 16.01 3.35
N GLU A 146 -7.33 15.67 3.11
CA GLU A 146 -8.47 16.45 3.61
C GLU A 146 -8.94 16.01 5.01
N GLU A 147 -8.95 14.70 5.30
CA GLU A 147 -9.58 14.16 6.51
C GLU A 147 -8.60 13.39 7.41
N GLY A 148 -7.34 13.24 6.98
CA GLY A 148 -6.33 12.50 7.74
C GLY A 148 -6.54 10.97 7.76
N TYR A 149 -7.40 10.43 6.91
CA TYR A 149 -7.66 8.99 6.86
C TYR A 149 -6.50 8.22 6.26
N TYR A 150 -6.11 7.12 6.91
CA TYR A 150 -5.26 6.12 6.28
C TYR A 150 -6.07 5.37 5.21
N TRP A 151 -5.78 5.63 3.93
CA TRP A 151 -6.58 5.13 2.81
C TRP A 151 -5.96 3.93 2.09
N GLY A 152 -5.41 2.99 2.85
CA GLY A 152 -4.81 1.78 2.32
C GLY A 152 -3.35 1.92 1.88
N TYR A 153 -2.86 0.89 1.20
CA TYR A 153 -1.51 0.82 0.64
C TYR A 153 -1.55 0.29 -0.79
N THR A 154 -0.51 0.57 -1.55
CA THR A 154 -0.32 0.00 -2.89
C THR A 154 0.71 -1.12 -2.84
N VAL A 155 0.42 -2.24 -3.49
CA VAL A 155 1.37 -3.34 -3.65
C VAL A 155 1.96 -3.27 -5.05
N ARG A 156 3.27 -3.24 -5.13
CA ARG A 156 4.04 -3.19 -6.37
C ARG A 156 5.06 -4.33 -6.40
N ARG A 157 5.20 -4.98 -7.53
CA ARG A 157 6.27 -5.95 -7.78
C ARG A 157 7.47 -5.24 -8.38
N ALA A 158 8.66 -5.68 -8.01
CA ALA A 158 9.91 -5.27 -8.62
C ALA A 158 10.66 -6.52 -9.08
N THR A 159 11.35 -6.43 -10.21
CA THR A 159 12.09 -7.55 -10.80
C THR A 159 13.48 -7.72 -10.19
N SER A 160 13.99 -6.69 -9.55
CA SER A 160 15.27 -6.64 -8.87
C SER A 160 15.25 -5.58 -7.76
N LEU A 161 16.29 -5.53 -6.95
CA LEU A 161 16.38 -4.53 -5.88
C LEU A 161 16.59 -3.11 -6.44
N SER A 162 17.36 -2.97 -7.52
CA SER A 162 17.49 -1.69 -8.23
C SER A 162 16.18 -1.23 -8.87
N ASP A 163 15.35 -2.17 -9.35
CA ASP A 163 14.04 -1.86 -9.91
C ASP A 163 13.10 -1.23 -8.86
N VAL A 164 13.27 -1.53 -7.57
CA VAL A 164 12.53 -0.86 -6.50
C VAL A 164 12.70 0.65 -6.53
N HIS A 165 13.91 1.12 -6.84
CA HIS A 165 14.22 2.55 -6.97
C HIS A 165 13.79 3.12 -8.33
N ILE A 166 14.06 2.39 -9.42
CA ILE A 166 13.84 2.86 -10.80
C ILE A 166 12.34 2.99 -11.12
N SER A 167 11.54 2.01 -10.70
CA SER A 167 10.10 1.98 -10.97
C SER A 167 9.27 2.57 -9.83
N CYS A 168 9.85 3.47 -9.04
CA CYS A 168 9.18 4.20 -7.98
C CYS A 168 8.11 5.14 -8.54
N ASP A 169 6.93 5.18 -7.90
CA ASP A 169 5.82 6.03 -8.31
C ASP A 169 6.01 7.52 -7.91
N TYR A 170 7.00 7.81 -7.07
CA TYR A 170 7.31 9.16 -6.64
C TYR A 170 8.20 9.87 -7.65
N PRO A 171 7.87 11.09 -8.11
CA PRO A 171 8.64 11.80 -9.13
C PRO A 171 10.13 11.96 -8.82
N ASP A 172 10.45 12.23 -7.54
CA ASP A 172 11.81 12.42 -7.04
C ASP A 172 12.42 11.16 -6.42
N GLY A 173 11.71 10.01 -6.48
CA GLY A 173 12.15 8.75 -5.91
C GLY A 173 12.02 8.67 -4.38
N TYR A 174 12.85 7.81 -3.79
CA TYR A 174 13.05 7.74 -2.34
C TYR A 174 14.24 8.63 -1.98
N ASP A 175 14.05 9.53 -1.04
CA ASP A 175 15.07 10.47 -0.58
C ASP A 175 15.98 9.87 0.51
N PHE A 176 15.55 8.78 1.15
CA PHE A 176 16.37 8.03 2.07
C PHE A 176 16.00 6.54 2.09
N SER A 177 17.00 5.66 2.15
CA SER A 177 16.84 4.21 2.13
C SER A 177 17.52 3.54 3.32
N ILE A 178 16.79 2.61 3.97
CA ILE A 178 17.28 1.79 5.07
C ILE A 178 17.30 0.33 4.63
N GLY A 179 18.49 -0.28 4.57
CA GLY A 179 18.64 -1.72 4.48
C GLY A 179 18.73 -2.35 5.87
N THR A 180 18.00 -3.45 6.11
CA THR A 180 17.99 -4.11 7.41
C THR A 180 18.90 -5.33 7.44
N SER A 181 19.76 -5.43 8.45
CA SER A 181 20.68 -6.56 8.64
C SER A 181 21.14 -6.65 10.09
N GLU A 182 21.39 -7.87 10.57
CA GLU A 182 22.02 -8.12 11.88
C GLU A 182 23.40 -7.48 12.03
N ARG A 183 24.07 -7.17 10.91
CA ARG A 183 25.40 -6.55 10.85
C ARG A 183 25.38 -5.03 10.83
N GLY A 184 24.18 -4.44 10.80
CA GLY A 184 24.00 -3.01 10.73
C GLY A 184 24.25 -2.29 12.06
N ALA A 185 24.26 -0.97 11.99
CA ALA A 185 24.24 -0.13 13.19
C ALA A 185 22.94 -0.36 13.97
N THR A 186 23.00 -0.26 15.28
CA THR A 186 21.80 -0.44 16.10
C THR A 186 20.81 0.69 15.87
N LEU A 187 19.53 0.40 15.97
CA LEU A 187 18.47 1.40 15.79
C LEU A 187 18.70 2.62 16.70
N ASP A 188 19.06 2.39 17.96
CA ASP A 188 19.36 3.47 18.90
C ASP A 188 20.52 4.36 18.44
N ALA A 189 21.49 3.82 17.70
CA ALA A 189 22.65 4.58 17.25
C ALA A 189 22.29 5.54 16.08
N ILE A 190 21.33 5.20 15.26
CA ILE A 190 20.94 5.98 14.06
C ILE A 190 19.79 6.96 14.32
N LEU A 191 18.98 6.75 15.35
CA LEU A 191 17.87 7.68 15.66
C LEU A 191 18.40 9.08 15.97
N PRO A 192 17.70 10.15 15.54
CA PRO A 192 18.01 11.53 15.94
C PRO A 192 18.08 11.67 17.46
N ASP A 193 18.94 12.58 17.96
CA ASP A 193 19.17 12.78 19.40
C ASP A 193 17.87 13.03 20.20
N ALA A 194 16.90 13.67 19.60
CA ALA A 194 15.60 13.96 20.24
C ALA A 194 14.74 12.69 20.48
N LEU A 195 14.97 11.62 19.72
CA LEU A 195 14.22 10.39 19.78
C LEU A 195 15.02 9.22 20.38
N ALA A 196 16.34 9.38 20.49
CA ALA A 196 17.22 8.35 21.02
C ALA A 196 17.05 8.18 22.54
N PRO A 197 17.20 6.95 23.07
CA PRO A 197 17.21 6.73 24.53
C PRO A 197 18.28 7.58 25.22
N ARG A 198 18.00 8.05 26.43
CA ARG A 198 18.96 8.83 27.24
C ARG A 198 20.26 8.06 27.56
N SER A 199 20.20 6.73 27.58
CA SER A 199 21.34 5.84 27.81
C SER A 199 22.17 5.55 26.56
N ARG A 200 21.83 6.18 25.43
CA ARG A 200 22.50 5.92 24.15
C ARG A 200 24.00 6.22 24.23
N VAL A 201 24.80 5.25 23.80
CA VAL A 201 26.23 5.45 23.53
C VAL A 201 26.36 5.87 22.07
N LYS A 202 26.83 7.09 21.83
CA LYS A 202 27.09 7.56 20.45
C LYS A 202 28.18 6.68 19.82
N ALA A 203 27.84 5.98 18.75
CA ALA A 203 28.81 5.23 17.97
C ALA A 203 29.56 6.20 17.03
N HIS A 204 30.91 6.19 17.09
CA HIS A 204 31.69 6.99 16.15
C HIS A 204 31.53 6.46 14.72
N GLY A 205 31.29 7.37 13.76
CA GLY A 205 31.21 7.04 12.34
C GLY A 205 29.88 6.44 11.88
N VAL A 206 28.84 6.45 12.72
CA VAL A 206 27.49 6.06 12.32
C VAL A 206 26.70 7.33 12.01
N GLU A 207 26.22 7.41 10.77
CA GLU A 207 25.34 8.49 10.34
C GLU A 207 23.94 8.32 10.94
N GLN A 208 23.38 9.43 11.41
CA GLN A 208 22.01 9.44 11.95
C GLN A 208 21.01 9.54 10.80
N LEU A 209 19.80 9.05 11.05
CA LEU A 209 18.66 9.28 10.14
C LEU A 209 18.46 10.79 9.93
N PRO A 210 18.12 11.21 8.71
CA PRO A 210 17.89 12.61 8.41
C PRO A 210 16.77 13.17 9.29
N PRO A 211 16.81 14.47 9.62
CA PRO A 211 15.78 15.08 10.45
C PRO A 211 14.41 15.14 9.76
N THR A 212 14.39 15.08 8.43
CA THR A 212 13.19 15.10 7.59
C THR A 212 13.39 14.17 6.38
N PHE A 213 12.29 13.66 5.86
CA PHE A 213 12.23 12.93 4.59
C PHE A 213 10.84 13.13 3.99
N ASP A 214 10.73 13.00 2.68
CA ASP A 214 9.45 12.95 1.97
C ASP A 214 9.04 11.50 1.70
N HIS A 215 9.99 10.67 1.24
CA HIS A 215 9.74 9.28 0.87
C HIS A 215 10.84 8.34 1.40
N LEU A 216 10.59 7.75 2.56
CA LEU A 216 11.48 6.79 3.20
C LEU A 216 11.26 5.37 2.65
N LEU A 217 12.34 4.72 2.20
CA LEU A 217 12.37 3.31 1.84
C LEU A 217 12.96 2.47 2.95
N ILE A 218 12.27 1.44 3.43
CA ILE A 218 12.79 0.45 4.37
C ILE A 218 12.78 -0.92 3.70
N VAL A 219 13.94 -1.56 3.59
CA VAL A 219 14.10 -2.83 2.89
C VAL A 219 14.43 -3.95 3.86
N PHE A 220 13.58 -4.98 3.86
CA PHE A 220 13.74 -6.17 4.68
C PHE A 220 14.25 -7.33 3.82
N GLY A 221 15.27 -8.02 4.29
CA GLY A 221 15.80 -9.20 3.64
C GLY A 221 14.94 -10.45 3.89
N GLY A 222 15.11 -11.45 3.03
CA GLY A 222 14.65 -12.81 3.30
C GLY A 222 15.55 -13.51 4.32
N VAL A 223 15.39 -14.83 4.46
CA VAL A 223 16.19 -15.67 5.41
C VAL A 223 17.70 -15.53 5.23
N ALA A 224 18.17 -15.27 4.01
CA ALA A 224 19.58 -15.08 3.70
C ALA A 224 20.06 -13.61 3.76
N GLY A 225 19.25 -12.69 4.25
CA GLY A 225 19.54 -11.26 4.28
C GLY A 225 19.33 -10.57 2.93
N LEU A 226 19.81 -9.34 2.81
CA LEU A 226 19.80 -8.53 1.58
C LEU A 226 21.03 -8.75 0.71
N GLU A 227 22.11 -9.28 1.26
CA GLU A 227 23.39 -9.44 0.60
C GLU A 227 23.31 -10.26 -0.71
N PRO A 228 22.56 -11.40 -0.76
CA PRO A 228 22.38 -12.12 -2.03
C PRO A 228 21.59 -11.32 -3.07
N ALA A 229 20.60 -10.54 -2.66
CA ALA A 229 19.80 -9.72 -3.57
C ALA A 229 20.64 -8.61 -4.21
N VAL A 230 21.45 -7.90 -3.41
CA VAL A 230 22.40 -6.88 -3.92
C VAL A 230 23.41 -7.50 -4.87
N ALA A 231 24.04 -8.62 -4.49
CA ALA A 231 25.09 -9.26 -5.30
C ALA A 231 24.57 -9.88 -6.61
N SER A 232 23.27 -10.22 -6.69
CA SER A 232 22.66 -10.75 -7.91
C SER A 232 22.06 -9.68 -8.80
N ASP A 233 21.85 -8.47 -8.29
CA ASP A 233 21.27 -7.36 -9.02
C ASP A 233 22.23 -6.86 -10.13
N PRO A 234 21.78 -6.81 -11.41
CA PRO A 234 22.66 -6.44 -12.51
C PRO A 234 23.23 -5.03 -12.39
N GLU A 235 22.45 -4.08 -11.92
CA GLU A 235 22.86 -2.68 -11.79
C GLU A 235 23.88 -2.50 -10.66
N PHE A 236 23.60 -3.04 -9.47
CA PHE A 236 24.52 -2.99 -8.34
C PHE A 236 25.81 -3.74 -8.62
N LYS A 237 25.73 -4.87 -9.31
CA LYS A 237 26.91 -5.59 -9.78
C LYS A 237 27.75 -4.78 -10.77
N SER A 238 27.12 -4.02 -11.65
CA SER A 238 27.84 -3.14 -12.58
C SER A 238 28.57 -2.00 -11.85
N LYS A 239 28.09 -1.58 -10.69
CA LYS A 239 28.71 -0.61 -9.78
C LYS A 239 29.78 -1.23 -8.88
N GLY A 240 30.04 -2.54 -9.00
CA GLY A 240 31.05 -3.27 -8.22
C GLY A 240 30.59 -3.71 -6.83
N LEU A 241 29.29 -3.63 -6.51
CA LEU A 241 28.78 -4.10 -5.24
C LEU A 241 28.81 -5.64 -5.18
N THR A 242 29.19 -6.14 -4.01
CA THR A 242 29.28 -7.56 -3.69
C THR A 242 28.43 -7.88 -2.45
N LYS A 243 28.44 -9.12 -1.99
CA LYS A 243 27.81 -9.48 -0.71
C LYS A 243 28.41 -8.75 0.48
N GLU A 244 29.75 -8.55 0.44
CA GLU A 244 30.51 -7.91 1.50
C GLU A 244 30.24 -6.40 1.57
N THR A 245 29.98 -5.79 0.43
CA THR A 245 29.71 -4.34 0.30
C THR A 245 28.23 -4.02 0.11
N ALA A 246 27.34 -4.97 0.35
CA ALA A 246 25.90 -4.82 0.16
C ALA A 246 25.28 -3.62 0.93
N HIS A 247 25.90 -3.24 2.05
CA HIS A 247 25.47 -2.08 2.84
C HIS A 247 25.60 -0.75 2.07
N GLU A 248 26.50 -0.66 1.09
CA GLU A 248 26.70 0.53 0.25
C GLU A 248 25.54 0.77 -0.73
N ALA A 249 24.62 -0.18 -0.87
CA ALA A 249 23.40 -0.02 -1.67
C ALA A 249 22.32 0.84 -0.98
N PHE A 250 22.52 1.21 0.29
CA PHE A 250 21.56 1.92 1.11
C PHE A 250 22.20 3.09 1.84
N ASP A 251 21.42 4.11 2.16
CA ASP A 251 21.89 5.26 2.92
C ASP A 251 22.16 4.90 4.39
N ALA A 252 21.39 3.95 4.94
CA ALA A 252 21.66 3.38 6.26
C ALA A 252 21.54 1.86 6.26
N TRP A 253 22.41 1.21 7.03
CA TRP A 253 22.43 -0.25 7.25
C TRP A 253 22.19 -0.55 8.72
N VAL A 254 21.02 -1.15 9.03
CA VAL A 254 20.43 -1.08 10.39
C VAL A 254 20.15 -2.45 10.97
N ASN A 255 20.61 -2.67 12.20
CA ASN A 255 20.23 -3.79 13.03
C ASN A 255 19.01 -3.40 13.90
N LEU A 256 17.85 -3.96 13.57
CA LEU A 256 16.59 -3.70 14.26
C LEU A 256 16.48 -4.38 15.62
N VAL A 257 17.22 -5.47 15.83
CA VAL A 257 17.13 -6.29 17.05
C VAL A 257 18.53 -6.52 17.63
N GLN A 258 19.03 -5.54 18.36
CA GLN A 258 20.32 -5.67 19.05
C GLN A 258 20.26 -6.79 20.10
N GLY A 259 21.28 -7.63 20.12
CA GLY A 259 21.38 -8.73 21.10
C GLY A 259 20.45 -9.91 20.78
N GLN A 260 20.08 -10.07 19.50
CA GLN A 260 19.30 -11.21 19.03
C GLN A 260 19.89 -12.55 19.50
N GLY A 261 19.09 -13.34 20.22
CA GLY A 261 19.53 -14.64 20.75
C GLY A 261 19.46 -15.79 19.75
N SER A 262 18.68 -15.66 18.67
CA SER A 262 18.56 -16.63 17.58
C SER A 262 19.48 -16.26 16.42
N ARG A 263 19.83 -17.24 15.57
CA ARG A 263 20.66 -16.98 14.38
C ARG A 263 19.92 -16.24 13.28
N THR A 264 18.60 -16.36 13.24
CA THR A 264 17.74 -15.77 12.22
C THR A 264 16.46 -15.24 12.86
N ILE A 265 15.91 -14.18 12.26
CA ILE A 265 14.57 -13.68 12.53
C ILE A 265 13.75 -13.92 11.26
N ARG A 266 12.49 -14.26 11.41
CA ARG A 266 11.57 -14.35 10.27
C ARG A 266 11.35 -12.97 9.69
N THR A 267 11.11 -12.90 8.37
CA THR A 267 10.90 -11.61 7.68
C THR A 267 9.72 -10.84 8.26
N GLU A 268 8.61 -11.52 8.55
CA GLU A 268 7.44 -10.91 9.18
C GLU A 268 7.73 -10.33 10.57
N GLU A 269 8.54 -11.03 11.38
CA GLU A 269 8.98 -10.52 12.69
C GLU A 269 9.90 -9.31 12.54
N ALA A 270 10.80 -9.33 11.56
CA ALA A 270 11.70 -8.21 11.26
C ALA A 270 10.92 -6.97 10.83
N VAL A 271 9.86 -7.15 10.03
CA VAL A 271 8.96 -6.06 9.62
C VAL A 271 8.27 -5.44 10.84
N ASP A 272 7.71 -6.26 11.75
CA ASP A 272 7.06 -5.77 12.97
C ASP A 272 8.04 -4.99 13.86
N PHE A 273 9.25 -5.51 14.09
CA PHE A 273 10.29 -4.80 14.86
C PHE A 273 10.70 -3.49 14.18
N GLY A 274 10.86 -3.49 12.87
CA GLY A 274 11.23 -2.30 12.10
C GLY A 274 10.18 -1.22 12.17
N LEU A 275 8.93 -1.58 11.92
CA LEU A 275 7.81 -0.65 11.98
C LEU A 275 7.62 -0.09 13.40
N PHE A 276 7.69 -0.94 14.43
CA PHE A 276 7.60 -0.50 15.81
C PHE A 276 8.77 0.41 16.21
N GLY A 277 9.99 0.02 15.88
CA GLY A 277 11.20 0.75 16.24
C GLY A 277 11.33 2.11 15.56
N LEU A 278 10.91 2.20 14.29
CA LEU A 278 10.95 3.44 13.51
C LEU A 278 9.70 4.32 13.68
N LYS A 279 8.64 3.81 14.35
CA LYS A 279 7.38 4.55 14.47
C LYS A 279 7.55 5.97 15.00
N ALA A 280 8.28 6.14 16.09
CA ALA A 280 8.48 7.47 16.69
C ALA A 280 9.21 8.43 15.74
N TYR A 281 10.13 7.92 14.92
CA TYR A 281 10.83 8.68 13.90
C TYR A 281 9.87 9.10 12.78
N VAL A 282 9.11 8.16 12.22
CA VAL A 282 8.12 8.45 11.17
C VAL A 282 7.04 9.42 11.68
N ASP A 283 6.47 9.19 12.86
CA ASP A 283 5.44 10.06 13.44
C ASP A 283 5.94 11.50 13.69
N SER A 284 7.25 11.69 13.88
CA SER A 284 7.81 13.03 14.08
C SER A 284 7.73 13.93 12.85
N MET A 285 7.53 13.34 11.65
CA MET A 285 7.36 14.08 10.39
C MET A 285 5.95 14.68 10.21
N TYR A 286 4.96 14.16 10.93
CA TYR A 286 3.55 14.57 10.82
C TYR A 286 3.08 15.52 11.92
N LYS A 287 4.01 16.20 12.59
CA LYS A 287 3.69 17.17 13.67
C LYS A 287 3.58 18.58 13.16
#